data_491020c21a15c1c67c714ef9ebdeddb1
#
_entry.id   491020c21a15c1c67c714ef9ebdeddb1
#
_cell.length_a   1.000
_cell.length_b   1.000
_cell.length_c   1.000
_cell.angle_alpha   90.00
_cell.angle_beta   90.00
_cell.angle_gamma   90.00
#
_symmetry.space_group_name_H-M   'P 1'
#
loop_
_entity.id
_entity.type
_entity.pdbx_description
1 polymer ?
#
loop_
_entity_poly.entity_id
_entity_poly.type
_entity_poly.pdbx_seq_one_letter_code
_entity_poly.pdbx_strand_id
1 'polypeptide(L)' 'MMKLSIGDQVVYRPWGKELIRTAEVLSIEICKEGEKDGRSVKSCDLDKHENGTIVLSDNHWCYFDQVKRIIKK' A
#
# COMPACT_ATOMS: atom_id res chain seq x y z
N MET A 1 -9.07 10.49 -5.49
CA MET A 1 -7.89 9.85 -6.10
C MET A 1 -6.87 9.54 -5.02
N MET A 2 -6.54 8.24 -4.84
CA MET A 2 -5.63 7.82 -3.77
C MET A 2 -4.22 7.59 -4.33
N LYS A 3 -3.48 8.65 -4.51
CA LYS A 3 -2.09 8.57 -4.99
C LYS A 3 -1.15 8.36 -3.81
N LEU A 4 -0.37 7.29 -3.88
CA LEU A 4 0.56 6.88 -2.83
C LEU A 4 2.00 6.98 -3.34
N SER A 5 2.89 7.46 -2.49
CA SER A 5 4.33 7.54 -2.79
C SER A 5 5.13 6.98 -1.62
N ILE A 6 6.32 6.46 -1.91
CA ILE A 6 7.25 6.03 -0.87
C ILE A 6 7.56 7.22 0.04
N GLY A 7 7.51 7.01 1.35
CA GLY A 7 7.69 8.06 2.35
C GLY A 7 6.40 8.64 2.90
N ASP A 8 5.28 8.45 2.20
CA ASP A 8 3.96 8.82 2.73
C ASP A 8 3.62 7.89 3.89
N GLN A 9 2.68 8.32 4.73
CA GLN A 9 2.11 7.45 5.76
C GLN A 9 0.75 6.96 5.30
N VAL A 10 0.41 5.73 5.68
CA VAL A 10 -0.90 5.17 5.41
C VAL A 10 -1.56 4.77 6.70
N VAL A 11 -2.86 5.02 6.75
CA VAL A 11 -3.75 4.47 7.77
C VAL A 11 -4.39 3.24 7.16
N TYR A 12 -4.11 2.09 7.72
CA TYR A 12 -4.56 0.83 7.14
C TYR A 12 -5.08 -0.12 8.22
N ARG A 13 -5.86 -1.09 7.78
CA ARG A 13 -6.39 -2.12 8.66
C ARG A 13 -5.66 -3.41 8.36
N PRO A 14 -4.79 -3.91 9.28
CA PRO A 14 -4.11 -5.19 9.09
C PRO A 14 -5.11 -6.33 8.90
N TRP A 15 -4.75 -7.29 8.07
CA TRP A 15 -5.62 -8.42 7.81
C TRP A 15 -5.90 -9.21 9.08
N GLY A 16 -7.17 -9.52 9.31
CA GLY A 16 -7.60 -10.26 10.50
C GLY A 16 -7.59 -9.47 11.79
N LYS A 17 -7.31 -8.16 11.74
CA LYS A 17 -7.27 -7.29 12.91
C LYS A 17 -8.38 -6.26 12.86
N GLU A 18 -8.88 -5.87 14.02
CA GLU A 18 -9.89 -4.81 14.12
C GLU A 18 -9.26 -3.43 14.26
N LEU A 19 -8.03 -3.38 14.76
CA LEU A 19 -7.34 -2.12 15.00
C LEU A 19 -6.74 -1.55 13.73
N ILE A 20 -6.94 -0.26 13.54
CA ILE A 20 -6.34 0.50 12.44
C ILE A 20 -4.93 0.92 12.87
N ARG A 21 -3.97 0.84 11.96
CA ARG A 21 -2.59 1.24 12.20
C ARG A 21 -2.16 2.32 11.22
N THR A 22 -1.15 3.08 11.63
CA THR A 22 -0.54 4.09 10.78
C THR A 22 0.96 3.75 10.66
N ALA A 23 1.47 3.73 9.44
CA ALA A 23 2.88 3.42 9.19
C ALA A 23 3.38 4.12 7.93
N GLU A 24 4.70 4.28 7.83
CA GLU A 24 5.32 4.86 6.65
C GLU A 24 5.49 3.81 5.56
N VAL A 25 5.29 4.23 4.32
CA VAL A 25 5.44 3.36 3.15
C VAL A 25 6.92 3.24 2.80
N LEU A 26 7.44 2.02 2.85
CA LEU A 26 8.84 1.72 2.51
C LEU A 26 8.97 1.26 1.06
N SER A 27 8.02 0.49 0.55
CA SER A 27 8.03 0.07 -0.84
C SER A 27 6.60 -0.21 -1.31
N ILE A 28 6.42 -0.13 -2.61
CA ILE A 28 5.13 -0.37 -3.26
C ILE A 28 5.39 -1.33 -4.42
N GLU A 29 4.64 -2.43 -4.48
CA GLU A 29 4.67 -3.35 -5.60
C GLU A 29 3.30 -3.43 -6.24
N ILE A 30 3.26 -3.34 -7.57
CA ILE A 30 2.03 -3.53 -8.32
C ILE A 30 2.12 -4.81 -9.14
N CYS A 31 1.01 -5.56 -9.19
CA CYS A 31 0.89 -6.74 -10.03
C CYS A 31 -0.20 -6.50 -11.05
N LYS A 32 0.10 -6.74 -12.32
CA LYS A 32 -0.92 -6.76 -13.35
C LYS A 32 -1.53 -8.15 -13.39
N GLU A 33 -2.79 -8.21 -13.80
CA GLU A 33 -3.49 -9.48 -13.98
C GLU A 33 -2.68 -10.40 -14.91
N GLY A 34 -2.42 -11.62 -14.46
CA GLY A 34 -1.67 -12.60 -15.22
C GLY A 34 -0.16 -12.54 -15.08
N GLU A 35 0.39 -11.55 -14.39
CA GLU A 35 1.81 -11.47 -14.09
C GLU A 35 2.13 -12.18 -12.78
N LYS A 36 3.20 -12.97 -12.78
CA LYS A 36 3.64 -13.68 -11.57
C LYS A 36 4.47 -12.78 -10.66
N ASP A 37 5.17 -11.82 -11.22
CA ASP A 37 6.08 -10.95 -10.48
C ASP A 37 5.56 -9.53 -10.47
N GLY A 38 5.51 -8.95 -9.28
CA GLY A 38 5.14 -7.56 -9.12
C GLY A 38 6.27 -6.63 -9.55
N ARG A 39 5.92 -5.38 -9.82
CA ARG A 39 6.88 -4.32 -10.12
C ARG A 39 6.96 -3.37 -8.95
N SER A 40 8.18 -3.06 -8.52
CA SER A 40 8.39 -2.01 -7.54
C SER A 40 8.24 -0.66 -8.20
N VAL A 41 7.47 0.23 -7.59
CA VAL A 41 7.26 1.59 -8.09
C VAL A 41 7.49 2.57 -6.95
N LYS A 42 7.83 3.81 -7.29
CA LYS A 42 8.03 4.86 -6.29
C LYS A 42 6.71 5.54 -5.91
N SER A 43 5.75 5.49 -6.80
CA SER A 43 4.41 6.03 -6.56
C SER A 43 3.41 5.33 -7.45
N CYS A 44 2.15 5.31 -7.03
CA CYS A 44 1.08 4.76 -7.83
C CYS A 44 -0.26 5.34 -7.39
N ASP A 45 -1.25 5.18 -8.24
CA ASP A 45 -2.63 5.54 -7.92
C ASP A 45 -3.35 4.25 -7.53
N LEU A 46 -3.73 4.12 -6.28
CA LEU A 46 -4.37 2.90 -5.77
C LEU A 46 -5.70 2.62 -6.47
N ASP A 47 -6.34 3.65 -7.00
CA ASP A 47 -7.62 3.47 -7.69
C ASP A 47 -7.47 2.83 -9.06
N LYS A 48 -6.27 2.86 -9.62
CA LYS A 48 -6.01 2.31 -10.97
C LYS A 48 -5.44 0.90 -10.94
N HIS A 49 -5.04 0.41 -9.78
CA HIS A 49 -4.42 -0.91 -9.67
C HIS A 49 -5.22 -1.76 -8.70
N GLU A 50 -5.71 -2.89 -9.17
CA GLU A 50 -6.50 -3.80 -8.34
C GLU A 50 -5.64 -4.62 -7.41
N ASN A 51 -4.43 -4.97 -7.85
CA ASN A 51 -3.57 -5.86 -7.10
C ASN A 51 -2.22 -5.21 -6.83
N GLY A 52 -1.86 -5.16 -5.57
CA GLY A 52 -0.57 -4.66 -5.17
C GLY A 52 -0.38 -4.80 -3.67
N THR A 53 0.87 -4.65 -3.25
CA THR A 53 1.25 -4.72 -1.85
C THR A 53 2.08 -3.52 -1.46
N ILE A 54 1.99 -3.16 -0.19
CA ILE A 54 2.72 -2.04 0.39
C ILE A 54 3.50 -2.58 1.59
N VAL A 55 4.82 -2.40 1.58
CA VAL A 55 5.67 -2.76 2.73
C VAL A 55 5.78 -1.55 3.63
N LEU A 56 5.59 -1.77 4.92
CA LEU A 56 5.42 -0.70 5.89
C LEU A 56 6.52 -0.73 6.95
N SER A 57 6.74 0.42 7.58
CA SER A 57 7.81 0.63 8.56
C SER A 57 7.61 -0.11 9.88
N ASP A 58 6.42 -0.66 10.11
CA ASP A 58 6.10 -1.40 11.34
C ASP A 58 6.32 -2.91 11.19
N ASN A 59 7.09 -3.34 10.19
CA ASN A 59 7.36 -4.75 9.85
C ASN A 59 6.14 -5.49 9.34
N HIS A 60 5.12 -4.76 8.91
CA HIS A 60 3.94 -5.32 8.28
C HIS A 60 3.88 -4.93 6.81
N TRP A 61 2.99 -5.58 6.10
CA TRP A 61 2.65 -5.22 4.74
C TRP A 61 1.13 -5.30 4.60
N CYS A 62 0.59 -4.62 3.59
CA CYS A 62 -0.85 -4.66 3.35
C CYS A 62 -1.13 -4.63 1.85
N TYR A 63 -2.34 -5.03 1.50
CA TYR A 63 -2.84 -4.88 0.14
C TYR A 63 -3.39 -3.46 -0.05
N PHE A 64 -3.55 -3.05 -1.31
CA PHE A 64 -4.06 -1.73 -1.63
C PHE A 64 -5.46 -1.49 -1.05
N ASP A 65 -6.31 -2.50 -1.04
CA ASP A 65 -7.67 -2.39 -0.53
C ASP A 65 -7.78 -2.26 1.00
N GLN A 66 -6.68 -2.50 1.71
CA GLN A 66 -6.64 -2.34 3.16
C GLN A 66 -6.32 -0.91 3.58
N VAL A 67 -5.89 -0.06 2.65
CA VAL A 67 -5.56 1.33 2.95
C VAL A 67 -6.86 2.13 3.11
N LYS A 68 -6.99 2.80 4.26
CA LYS A 68 -8.16 3.64 4.56
C LYS A 68 -7.89 5.09 4.21
N ARG A 69 -6.66 5.55 4.40
CA ARG A 69 -6.32 6.95 4.22
C ARG A 69 -4.81 7.08 3.96
N ILE A 70 -4.43 8.08 3.19
CA ILE A 70 -3.03 8.41 2.93
C ILE A 70 -2.74 9.78 3.53
N ILE A 71 -1.65 9.87 4.28
CA ILE A 71 -1.17 11.12 4.86
C ILE A 71 0.08 11.51 4.08
N LYS A 72 0.01 12.60 3.35
CA LYS A 72 1.13 13.07 2.54
C LYS A 72 2.25 13.61 3.43
N LYS A 73 3.45 13.35 2.98
CA LYS A 73 4.66 13.80 3.65
C LYS A 73 4.81 15.32 3.54
#